data_e6c500d25867f739823a05ba4f9ad1e5
#
_entry.id   e6c500d25867f739823a05ba4f9ad1e5
#
_cell.length_a   1.000
_cell.length_b   1.000
_cell.length_c   1.000
_cell.angle_alpha   90.00
_cell.angle_beta   90.00
_cell.angle_gamma   90.00
#
_symmetry.space_group_name_H-M   'P 1'
#
loop_
_entity.id
_entity.type
_entity.pdbx_description
1 polymer ?
#
loop_
_entity_poly.entity_id
_entity_poly.type
_entity_poly.pdbx_seq_one_letter_code
_entity_poly.pdbx_strand_id
1 'polypeptide(L)'
;MNVGRESTGVRGGCIGQTVRRMSDPLATLSTLLAPIFAEINGGEPSDPTVRPSDRADAQINGALALGKRAGLNPRELAQQIVDSGVLANVASELEVAGPGFINVTFAAAFLQVQLAEVVTDDRLGVAQAVNAKRVVIDYSAPNVAKEMHVGHLRSTVIGDSLVRMMEFVGHTVSRENHIGDWGRPFGML
;
A
#
# COMPACT_ATOMS: atom_id res chain seq x y z
N MET A 1 14.51 52.15 27.66
CA MET A 1 15.11 50.85 27.87
C MET A 1 14.38 49.82 27.06
N ASN A 2 14.97 49.40 25.95
CA ASN A 2 14.37 48.58 24.93
C ASN A 2 15.00 47.19 25.09
N VAL A 3 14.20 46.21 25.51
CA VAL A 3 14.67 44.81 25.66
C VAL A 3 14.16 44.03 24.49
N GLY A 4 15.07 43.75 23.52
CA GLY A 4 14.83 42.92 22.39
C GLY A 4 14.61 41.46 22.82
N ARG A 5 13.53 40.85 22.34
CA ARG A 5 13.31 39.40 22.34
C ARG A 5 13.85 38.83 21.05
N GLU A 6 14.98 38.16 21.11
CA GLU A 6 15.47 37.28 20.08
C GLU A 6 14.61 36.00 20.07
N SER A 7 13.89 35.80 19.00
CA SER A 7 13.19 34.54 18.73
C SER A 7 14.14 33.60 18.03
N THR A 8 14.77 32.68 18.78
CA THR A 8 15.49 31.57 18.23
C THR A 8 14.47 30.58 17.59
N GLY A 9 14.33 30.70 16.27
CA GLY A 9 13.57 29.76 15.47
C GLY A 9 14.26 28.38 15.45
N VAL A 10 13.80 27.47 16.28
CA VAL A 10 14.09 26.05 16.16
C VAL A 10 13.36 25.54 14.91
N ARG A 11 14.08 25.42 13.82
CA ARG A 11 13.64 24.64 12.65
C ARG A 11 13.61 23.18 13.09
N GLY A 12 12.45 22.71 13.51
CA GLY A 12 12.15 21.31 13.69
C GLY A 12 12.31 20.61 12.34
N GLY A 13 13.45 19.94 12.16
CA GLY A 13 13.62 19.03 11.04
C GLY A 13 12.48 18.01 11.08
N CYS A 14 11.70 17.91 10.02
CA CYS A 14 10.86 16.77 9.75
C CYS A 14 11.77 15.53 9.70
N ILE A 15 11.91 14.87 10.84
CA ILE A 15 12.40 13.49 10.86
C ILE A 15 11.33 12.72 10.12
N GLY A 16 11.68 12.28 8.91
CA GLY A 16 10.80 11.48 8.09
C GLY A 16 10.25 10.31 8.91
N GLN A 17 8.96 10.37 9.22
CA GLN A 17 8.25 9.22 9.73
C GLN A 17 8.38 8.16 8.63
N THR A 18 9.26 7.19 8.88
CA THR A 18 9.34 5.98 8.09
C THR A 18 7.96 5.33 8.22
N VAL A 19 7.12 5.53 7.23
CA VAL A 19 5.85 4.81 7.12
C VAL A 19 6.25 3.33 7.18
N ARG A 20 5.91 2.64 8.28
CA ARG A 20 6.03 1.18 8.35
C ARG A 20 5.17 0.65 7.20
N ARG A 21 5.83 0.30 6.12
CA ARG A 21 5.17 -0.34 4.98
C ARG A 21 4.80 -1.74 5.41
N MET A 22 3.67 -2.22 4.92
CA MET A 22 3.34 -3.64 4.89
C MET A 22 4.61 -4.43 4.60
N SER A 23 4.86 -5.51 5.34
CA SER A 23 5.87 -6.50 4.99
C SER A 23 5.40 -7.23 3.72
N ASP A 24 5.38 -6.48 2.63
CA ASP A 24 5.04 -6.94 1.29
C ASP A 24 6.34 -7.10 0.50
N PRO A 25 6.72 -8.32 0.14
CA PRO A 25 7.92 -8.59 -0.63
C PRO A 25 8.00 -7.79 -1.93
N LEU A 26 6.85 -7.56 -2.61
CA LEU A 26 6.81 -6.79 -3.85
C LEU A 26 7.08 -5.30 -3.60
N ALA A 27 6.51 -4.73 -2.54
CA ALA A 27 6.75 -3.35 -2.16
C ALA A 27 8.19 -3.13 -1.71
N THR A 28 8.78 -4.10 -0.99
CA THR A 28 10.19 -4.08 -0.59
C THR A 28 11.08 -4.10 -1.82
N LEU A 29 10.83 -4.99 -2.77
CA LEU A 29 11.54 -5.10 -4.03
C LEU A 29 11.47 -3.77 -4.83
N SER A 30 10.29 -3.18 -4.94
CA SER A 30 10.09 -1.88 -5.59
C SER A 30 10.89 -0.76 -4.92
N THR A 31 10.97 -0.77 -3.59
CA THR A 31 11.72 0.24 -2.83
C THR A 31 13.24 0.10 -3.03
N LEU A 32 13.76 -1.13 -3.08
CA LEU A 32 15.17 -1.39 -3.33
C LEU A 32 15.60 -0.99 -4.74
N LEU A 33 14.72 -1.13 -5.71
CA LEU A 33 14.99 -0.79 -7.11
C LEU A 33 14.83 0.70 -7.42
N ALA A 34 14.03 1.44 -6.66
CA ALA A 34 13.73 2.84 -6.94
C ALA A 34 14.98 3.73 -7.12
N PRO A 35 16.06 3.62 -6.30
CA PRO A 35 17.27 4.42 -6.50
C PRO A 35 17.96 4.15 -7.83
N ILE A 36 18.09 2.89 -8.24
CA ILE A 36 18.73 2.49 -9.51
C ILE A 36 17.91 2.99 -10.70
N PHE A 37 16.60 2.85 -10.61
CA PHE A 37 15.69 3.34 -11.65
C PHE A 37 15.74 4.87 -11.78
N ALA A 38 15.88 5.59 -10.67
CA ALA A 38 16.04 7.04 -10.68
C ALA A 38 17.40 7.45 -11.29
N GLU A 39 18.48 6.78 -10.92
CA GLU A 39 19.83 7.05 -11.47
C GLU A 39 19.84 6.90 -13.00
N ILE A 40 19.31 5.80 -13.52
CA ILE A 40 19.22 5.52 -14.96
C ILE A 40 18.31 6.54 -15.66
N ASN A 41 17.27 7.04 -14.96
CA ASN A 41 16.35 8.05 -15.49
C ASN A 41 16.87 9.50 -15.34
N GLY A 42 18.17 9.69 -15.15
CA GLY A 42 18.77 11.02 -15.02
C GLY A 42 18.48 11.74 -13.71
N GLY A 43 18.19 10.99 -12.65
CA GLY A 43 17.84 11.49 -11.31
C GLY A 43 16.34 11.64 -11.06
N GLU A 44 15.52 11.50 -12.08
CA GLU A 44 14.05 11.58 -11.94
C GLU A 44 13.45 10.24 -11.48
N PRO A 45 12.47 10.25 -10.56
CA PRO A 45 11.83 9.03 -10.11
C PRO A 45 11.23 8.22 -11.26
N SER A 46 11.44 6.90 -11.23
CA SER A 46 10.88 5.97 -12.20
C SER A 46 10.35 4.72 -11.48
N ASP A 47 9.17 4.26 -11.87
CA ASP A 47 8.52 3.09 -11.29
C ASP A 47 9.15 1.80 -11.82
N PRO A 48 9.71 0.93 -10.94
CA PRO A 48 10.18 -0.40 -11.32
C PRO A 48 9.10 -1.33 -11.86
N THR A 49 7.83 -1.03 -11.61
CA THR A 49 6.65 -1.80 -12.04
C THR A 49 6.77 -3.28 -11.64
N VAL A 50 6.91 -3.52 -10.34
CA VAL A 50 6.95 -4.88 -9.76
C VAL A 50 5.55 -5.47 -9.68
N ARG A 51 5.38 -6.71 -10.15
CA ARG A 51 4.09 -7.42 -10.15
C ARG A 51 4.28 -8.89 -9.78
N PRO A 52 3.23 -9.56 -9.26
CA PRO A 52 3.21 -11.01 -9.18
C PRO A 52 3.38 -11.64 -10.58
N SER A 53 3.96 -12.82 -10.65
CA SER A 53 4.19 -13.54 -11.90
C SER A 53 3.70 -14.99 -11.81
N ASP A 54 3.19 -15.52 -12.92
CA ASP A 54 2.83 -16.93 -13.01
C ASP A 54 4.05 -17.85 -13.22
N ARG A 55 5.22 -17.27 -13.49
CA ARG A 55 6.47 -18.00 -13.81
C ARG A 55 7.51 -17.94 -12.70
N ALA A 56 7.39 -16.97 -11.80
CA ALA A 56 8.26 -16.73 -10.66
C ALA A 56 7.46 -16.06 -9.55
N ASP A 57 8.04 -15.77 -8.41
CA ASP A 57 7.33 -15.10 -7.32
C ASP A 57 6.99 -13.65 -7.67
N ALA A 58 7.88 -12.97 -8.41
CA ALA A 58 7.67 -11.60 -8.88
C ALA A 58 8.27 -11.37 -10.26
N GLN A 59 7.82 -10.31 -10.93
CA GLN A 59 8.38 -9.84 -12.19
C GLN A 59 8.55 -8.33 -12.16
N ILE A 60 9.73 -7.85 -12.60
CA ILE A 60 10.05 -6.44 -12.74
C ILE A 60 9.90 -6.08 -14.23
N ASN A 61 8.98 -5.16 -14.54
CA ASN A 61 8.63 -4.80 -15.91
C ASN A 61 9.10 -3.39 -16.29
N GLY A 62 9.56 -2.59 -15.31
CA GLY A 62 9.90 -1.18 -15.51
C GLY A 62 11.09 -0.95 -16.45
N ALA A 63 12.01 -1.93 -16.58
CA ALA A 63 13.16 -1.80 -17.48
C ALA A 63 12.76 -1.57 -18.94
N LEU A 64 11.62 -2.11 -19.40
CA LEU A 64 11.12 -1.89 -20.74
C LEU A 64 10.72 -0.42 -21.01
N ALA A 65 10.00 0.18 -20.07
CA ALA A 65 9.56 1.58 -20.19
C ALA A 65 10.72 2.55 -20.00
N LEU A 66 11.62 2.26 -19.07
CA LEU A 66 12.81 3.05 -18.78
C LEU A 66 13.79 3.03 -19.96
N GLY A 67 14.07 1.85 -20.52
CA GLY A 67 14.94 1.71 -21.68
C GLY A 67 14.45 2.50 -22.87
N LYS A 68 13.14 2.47 -23.17
CA LYS A 68 12.55 3.29 -24.25
C LYS A 68 12.73 4.79 -24.00
N ARG A 69 12.61 5.26 -22.76
CA ARG A 69 12.80 6.70 -22.41
C ARG A 69 14.26 7.12 -22.48
N ALA A 70 15.15 6.29 -21.97
CA ALA A 70 16.56 6.56 -21.93
C ALA A 70 17.28 6.28 -23.28
N GLY A 71 16.59 5.74 -24.28
CA GLY A 71 17.21 5.34 -25.55
C GLY A 71 18.15 4.14 -25.43
N LEU A 72 17.99 3.33 -24.40
CA LEU A 72 18.79 2.14 -24.10
C LEU A 72 18.06 0.86 -24.51
N ASN A 73 18.81 -0.19 -24.79
CA ASN A 73 18.24 -1.52 -25.00
C ASN A 73 17.64 -2.05 -23.68
N PRO A 74 16.32 -2.29 -23.60
CA PRO A 74 15.70 -2.71 -22.35
C PRO A 74 16.24 -4.02 -21.78
N ARG A 75 16.70 -4.94 -22.63
CA ARG A 75 17.27 -6.21 -22.19
C ARG A 75 18.66 -6.04 -21.57
N GLU A 76 19.49 -5.18 -22.15
CA GLU A 76 20.80 -4.84 -21.57
C GLU A 76 20.62 -4.09 -20.26
N LEU A 77 19.64 -3.19 -20.18
CA LEU A 77 19.29 -2.49 -18.96
C LEU A 77 18.83 -3.46 -17.86
N ALA A 78 17.97 -4.43 -18.20
CA ALA A 78 17.57 -5.47 -17.26
C ALA A 78 18.76 -6.29 -16.75
N GLN A 79 19.71 -6.60 -17.63
CA GLN A 79 20.93 -7.30 -17.23
C GLN A 79 21.80 -6.45 -16.30
N GLN A 80 21.97 -5.16 -16.57
CA GLN A 80 22.70 -4.24 -15.68
C GLN A 80 22.06 -4.15 -14.28
N ILE A 81 20.73 -4.15 -14.20
CA ILE A 81 20.01 -4.17 -12.91
C ILE A 81 20.30 -5.47 -12.15
N VAL A 82 20.30 -6.62 -12.83
CA VAL A 82 20.66 -7.91 -12.23
C VAL A 82 22.13 -7.91 -11.76
N ASP A 83 23.04 -7.45 -12.60
CA ASP A 83 24.49 -7.44 -12.32
C ASP A 83 24.86 -6.43 -11.22
N SER A 84 24.02 -5.45 -10.92
CA SER A 84 24.24 -4.48 -9.85
C SER A 84 24.31 -5.11 -8.45
N GLY A 85 23.79 -6.34 -8.30
CA GLY A 85 23.79 -7.07 -7.04
C GLY A 85 22.83 -6.53 -5.98
N VAL A 86 22.02 -5.50 -6.29
CA VAL A 86 21.06 -4.89 -5.33
C VAL A 86 20.03 -5.90 -4.81
N LEU A 87 19.76 -6.95 -5.58
CA LEU A 87 18.79 -8.00 -5.26
C LEU A 87 19.43 -9.26 -4.65
N ALA A 88 20.74 -9.28 -4.41
CA ALA A 88 21.45 -10.47 -3.95
C ALA A 88 20.95 -11.04 -2.61
N ASN A 89 20.44 -10.18 -1.71
CA ASN A 89 19.90 -10.59 -0.42
C ASN A 89 18.39 -10.88 -0.45
N VAL A 90 17.72 -10.61 -1.58
CA VAL A 90 16.27 -10.74 -1.74
C VAL A 90 15.91 -11.90 -2.63
N ALA A 91 16.68 -12.14 -3.68
CA ALA A 91 16.43 -13.17 -4.67
C ALA A 91 17.38 -14.35 -4.52
N SER A 92 16.85 -15.56 -4.65
CA SER A 92 17.62 -16.78 -4.84
C SER A 92 17.94 -17.01 -6.31
N GLU A 93 17.09 -16.52 -7.21
CA GLU A 93 17.25 -16.63 -8.65
C GLU A 93 16.71 -15.40 -9.36
N LEU A 94 17.44 -14.94 -10.38
CA LEU A 94 17.09 -13.81 -11.24
C LEU A 94 17.27 -14.24 -12.70
N GLU A 95 16.22 -14.08 -13.50
CA GLU A 95 16.22 -14.43 -14.91
C GLU A 95 15.77 -13.25 -15.76
N VAL A 96 16.58 -12.84 -16.74
CA VAL A 96 16.18 -11.84 -17.74
C VAL A 96 15.41 -12.51 -18.86
N ALA A 97 14.12 -12.27 -18.95
CA ALA A 97 13.22 -12.87 -19.92
C ALA A 97 12.68 -11.85 -20.94
N GLY A 98 12.39 -12.33 -22.15
CA GLY A 98 11.75 -11.53 -23.20
C GLY A 98 12.47 -10.24 -23.52
N PRO A 99 11.73 -9.12 -23.70
CA PRO A 99 12.30 -7.84 -24.13
C PRO A 99 12.94 -7.00 -23.00
N GLY A 100 13.16 -7.57 -21.82
CA GLY A 100 13.73 -6.86 -20.65
C GLY A 100 12.89 -6.98 -19.37
N PHE A 101 12.15 -8.07 -19.22
CA PHE A 101 11.53 -8.46 -17.95
C PHE A 101 12.54 -9.16 -17.05
N ILE A 102 12.46 -8.95 -15.76
CA ILE A 102 13.29 -9.69 -14.80
C ILE A 102 12.36 -10.51 -13.93
N ASN A 103 12.45 -11.83 -14.04
CA ASN A 103 11.77 -12.76 -13.15
C ASN A 103 12.59 -12.91 -11.88
N VAL A 104 11.92 -12.88 -10.73
CA VAL A 104 12.54 -12.92 -9.40
C VAL A 104 11.93 -14.05 -8.61
N THR A 105 12.78 -14.99 -8.17
CA THR A 105 12.42 -15.99 -7.18
C THR A 105 13.00 -15.55 -5.85
N PHE A 106 12.16 -15.37 -4.82
CA PHE A 106 12.61 -14.87 -3.54
C PHE A 106 13.48 -15.88 -2.77
N ALA A 107 14.48 -15.38 -2.09
CA ALA A 107 15.27 -16.19 -1.18
C ALA A 107 14.44 -16.55 0.07
N ALA A 108 14.50 -17.81 0.48
CA ALA A 108 13.76 -18.28 1.68
C ALA A 108 14.13 -17.47 2.94
N ALA A 109 15.41 -17.10 3.10
CA ALA A 109 15.86 -16.27 4.21
C ALA A 109 15.20 -14.88 4.22
N PHE A 110 15.04 -14.26 3.06
CA PHE A 110 14.33 -12.99 2.92
C PHE A 110 12.86 -13.12 3.35
N LEU A 111 12.16 -14.15 2.85
CA LEU A 111 10.75 -14.38 3.21
C LEU A 111 10.58 -14.70 4.70
N GLN A 112 11.52 -15.40 5.32
CA GLN A 112 11.51 -15.67 6.76
C GLN A 112 11.61 -14.39 7.58
N VAL A 113 12.47 -13.45 7.20
CA VAL A 113 12.59 -12.14 7.87
C VAL A 113 11.28 -11.36 7.73
N GLN A 114 10.72 -11.27 6.52
CA GLN A 114 9.44 -10.60 6.29
C GLN A 114 8.30 -11.22 7.12
N LEU A 115 8.23 -12.54 7.18
CA LEU A 115 7.22 -13.25 7.97
C LEU A 115 7.40 -12.99 9.47
N ALA A 116 8.63 -13.00 9.99
CA ALA A 116 8.91 -12.71 11.38
C ALA A 116 8.46 -11.29 11.78
N GLU A 117 8.66 -10.31 10.90
CA GLU A 117 8.16 -8.95 11.11
C GLU A 117 6.63 -8.90 11.18
N VAL A 118 5.94 -9.61 10.28
CA VAL A 118 4.46 -9.68 10.24
C VAL A 118 3.92 -10.31 11.52
N VAL A 119 4.51 -11.42 11.98
CA VAL A 119 4.03 -12.17 13.16
C VAL A 119 4.22 -11.37 14.46
N THR A 120 5.23 -10.50 14.51
CA THR A 120 5.51 -9.66 15.69
C THR A 120 4.78 -8.32 15.69
N ASP A 121 4.09 -7.98 14.61
CA ASP A 121 3.31 -6.75 14.49
C ASP A 121 1.83 -7.01 14.82
N ASP A 122 1.28 -6.32 15.83
CA ASP A 122 -0.15 -6.39 16.20
C ASP A 122 -1.10 -6.05 15.02
N ARG A 123 -0.58 -5.38 14.01
CA ARG A 123 -1.31 -5.06 12.78
C ARG A 123 -1.06 -6.04 11.65
N LEU A 124 -0.32 -7.11 11.89
CA LEU A 124 0.03 -8.12 10.90
C LEU A 124 0.62 -7.54 9.61
N GLY A 125 1.47 -6.54 9.74
CA GLY A 125 2.11 -5.85 8.61
C GLY A 125 1.21 -4.86 7.87
N VAL A 126 -0.07 -4.67 8.25
CA VAL A 126 -0.96 -3.72 7.58
C VAL A 126 -0.59 -2.29 7.97
N ALA A 127 -0.14 -1.52 7.00
CA ALA A 127 0.24 -0.13 7.19
C ALA A 127 -0.97 0.76 7.52
N GLN A 128 -0.74 1.80 8.32
CA GLN A 128 -1.73 2.86 8.50
C GLN A 128 -1.78 3.76 7.26
N ALA A 129 -2.96 4.30 6.98
CA ALA A 129 -3.14 5.28 5.91
C ALA A 129 -2.28 6.51 6.16
N VAL A 130 -1.46 6.89 5.18
CA VAL A 130 -0.60 8.09 5.24
C VAL A 130 -1.42 9.37 5.45
N ASN A 131 -2.59 9.42 4.82
CA ASN A 131 -3.54 10.52 4.91
C ASN A 131 -4.85 9.99 5.49
N ALA A 132 -4.93 9.93 6.82
CA ALA A 132 -6.16 9.54 7.51
C ALA A 132 -7.31 10.49 7.13
N LYS A 133 -8.45 9.92 6.78
CA LYS A 133 -9.66 10.66 6.37
C LYS A 133 -10.76 10.44 7.39
N ARG A 134 -11.68 11.40 7.46
CA ARG A 134 -12.98 11.18 8.07
C ARG A 134 -13.91 10.58 7.00
N VAL A 135 -14.43 9.39 7.27
CA VAL A 135 -15.30 8.63 6.38
C VAL A 135 -16.65 8.48 7.05
N VAL A 136 -17.72 8.70 6.33
CA VAL A 136 -19.10 8.43 6.78
C VAL A 136 -19.58 7.18 6.07
N ILE A 137 -20.08 6.21 6.82
CA ILE A 137 -20.66 4.98 6.27
C ILE A 137 -22.07 4.83 6.85
N ASP A 138 -23.04 4.91 5.95
CA ASP A 138 -24.43 4.65 6.25
C ASP A 138 -24.79 3.19 5.91
N TYR A 139 -25.29 2.46 6.89
CA TYR A 139 -25.59 1.05 6.71
C TYR A 139 -26.68 0.58 7.68
N SER A 140 -27.12 -0.67 7.49
CA SER A 140 -28.28 -1.25 8.20
C SER A 140 -29.63 -0.72 7.69
N ALA A 141 -29.97 0.53 7.94
CA ALA A 141 -31.17 1.25 7.48
C ALA A 141 -32.47 0.44 7.60
N PRO A 142 -32.85 -0.06 8.81
CA PRO A 142 -34.07 -0.80 8.99
C PRO A 142 -35.30 0.12 8.89
N ASN A 143 -36.45 -0.45 8.55
CA ASN A 143 -37.71 0.26 8.57
C ASN A 143 -38.21 0.45 10.02
N VAL A 144 -38.81 1.62 10.32
CA VAL A 144 -39.22 1.97 11.69
C VAL A 144 -40.33 1.04 12.24
N ALA A 145 -41.28 0.69 11.41
CA ALA A 145 -42.50 -0.04 11.82
C ALA A 145 -42.58 -1.44 11.21
N LYS A 146 -41.45 -2.10 11.06
CA LYS A 146 -41.37 -3.44 10.47
C LYS A 146 -40.24 -4.23 11.11
N GLU A 147 -40.45 -5.53 11.30
CA GLU A 147 -39.41 -6.42 11.78
C GLU A 147 -38.25 -6.51 10.80
N MET A 148 -37.03 -6.58 11.34
CA MET A 148 -35.83 -6.80 10.55
C MET A 148 -35.85 -8.20 9.92
N HIS A 149 -35.31 -8.31 8.72
CA HIS A 149 -35.20 -9.58 8.01
C HIS A 149 -33.77 -9.77 7.46
N VAL A 150 -33.50 -10.90 6.85
CA VAL A 150 -32.19 -11.28 6.34
C VAL A 150 -31.55 -10.24 5.39
N GLY A 151 -32.36 -9.46 4.66
CA GLY A 151 -31.87 -8.37 3.82
C GLY A 151 -31.19 -7.26 4.63
N HIS A 152 -31.75 -6.88 5.77
CA HIS A 152 -31.14 -5.91 6.68
C HIS A 152 -29.88 -6.46 7.34
N LEU A 153 -29.87 -7.74 7.72
CA LEU A 153 -28.70 -8.40 8.30
C LEU A 153 -27.51 -8.34 7.35
N ARG A 154 -27.71 -8.61 6.06
CA ARG A 154 -26.67 -8.53 5.04
C ARG A 154 -26.07 -7.12 4.95
N SER A 155 -26.91 -6.10 4.85
CA SER A 155 -26.47 -4.70 4.83
C SER A 155 -25.68 -4.33 6.08
N THR A 156 -26.15 -4.76 7.24
CA THR A 156 -25.52 -4.50 8.54
C THR A 156 -24.13 -5.15 8.63
N VAL A 157 -24.01 -6.43 8.27
CA VAL A 157 -22.72 -7.16 8.33
C VAL A 157 -21.71 -6.58 7.37
N ILE A 158 -22.13 -6.27 6.13
CA ILE A 158 -21.23 -5.66 5.14
C ILE A 158 -20.77 -4.28 5.63
N GLY A 159 -21.68 -3.43 6.09
CA GLY A 159 -21.36 -2.09 6.56
C GLY A 159 -20.43 -2.10 7.77
N ASP A 160 -20.71 -2.94 8.78
CA ASP A 160 -19.85 -3.05 9.97
C ASP A 160 -18.45 -3.58 9.61
N SER A 161 -18.35 -4.53 8.68
CA SER A 161 -17.07 -5.04 8.20
C SER A 161 -16.25 -3.94 7.51
N LEU A 162 -16.88 -3.12 6.67
CA LEU A 162 -16.23 -1.99 6.01
C LEU A 162 -15.75 -0.96 7.03
N VAL A 163 -16.58 -0.64 8.03
CA VAL A 163 -16.22 0.29 9.11
C VAL A 163 -14.97 -0.21 9.83
N ARG A 164 -14.97 -1.47 10.28
CA ARG A 164 -13.83 -2.08 10.99
C ARG A 164 -12.55 -2.06 10.16
N MET A 165 -12.64 -2.36 8.86
CA MET A 165 -11.50 -2.29 7.96
C MET A 165 -10.97 -0.86 7.83
N MET A 166 -11.83 0.13 7.67
CA MET A 166 -11.43 1.54 7.57
C MET A 166 -10.80 2.05 8.87
N GLU A 167 -11.38 1.72 10.03
CA GLU A 167 -10.81 2.05 11.34
C GLU A 167 -9.46 1.36 11.54
N PHE A 168 -9.33 0.09 11.13
CA PHE A 168 -8.09 -0.66 11.25
C PHE A 168 -6.96 -0.06 10.41
N VAL A 169 -7.25 0.46 9.22
CA VAL A 169 -6.24 1.17 8.42
C VAL A 169 -6.02 2.64 8.85
N GLY A 170 -6.67 3.08 9.93
CA GLY A 170 -6.39 4.36 10.58
C GLY A 170 -7.27 5.53 10.15
N HIS A 171 -8.38 5.28 9.47
CA HIS A 171 -9.38 6.33 9.19
C HIS A 171 -10.28 6.57 10.41
N THR A 172 -10.83 7.77 10.54
CA THR A 172 -11.88 8.07 11.52
C THR A 172 -13.22 7.82 10.85
N VAL A 173 -14.04 6.87 11.36
CA VAL A 173 -15.30 6.51 10.74
C VAL A 173 -16.48 7.00 11.58
N SER A 174 -17.38 7.76 10.96
CA SER A 174 -18.70 8.06 11.49
C SER A 174 -19.68 7.01 10.99
N ARG A 175 -20.32 6.31 11.92
CA ARG A 175 -21.32 5.29 11.63
C ARG A 175 -22.66 5.95 11.61
N GLU A 176 -23.33 5.93 10.47
CA GLU A 176 -24.67 6.48 10.28
C GLU A 176 -25.67 5.35 10.07
N ASN A 177 -26.89 5.59 10.47
CA ASN A 177 -27.99 4.65 10.28
C ASN A 177 -29.28 5.45 10.01
N HIS A 178 -29.59 5.63 8.74
CA HIS A 178 -30.82 6.29 8.33
C HIS A 178 -31.98 5.30 8.40
N ILE A 179 -32.73 5.39 9.49
CA ILE A 179 -33.95 4.59 9.68
C ILE A 179 -35.00 5.04 8.66
N GLY A 180 -35.39 4.10 7.81
CA GLY A 180 -36.24 4.38 6.67
C GLY A 180 -37.73 4.05 6.88
N ASP A 181 -38.50 4.25 5.80
CA ASP A 181 -39.93 3.87 5.65
C ASP A 181 -40.90 4.58 6.62
N TRP A 182 -41.12 5.85 6.34
CA TRP A 182 -42.15 6.69 6.96
C TRP A 182 -43.54 6.47 6.32
N GLY A 183 -43.73 5.31 5.67
CA GLY A 183 -44.92 4.98 4.95
C GLY A 183 -46.14 4.62 5.85
N ARG A 184 -47.14 4.00 5.23
CA ARG A 184 -48.38 3.58 5.89
C ARG A 184 -48.16 2.78 7.19
N PRO A 185 -47.22 1.83 7.30
CA PRO A 185 -46.97 1.12 8.55
C PRO A 185 -46.58 2.03 9.72
N PHE A 186 -45.82 3.09 9.47
CA PHE A 186 -45.47 4.07 10.49
C PHE A 186 -46.69 4.87 10.99
N GLY A 187 -47.57 5.23 10.06
CA GLY A 187 -48.81 5.94 10.42
C GLY A 187 -49.84 5.11 11.18
N MET A 188 -49.64 3.79 11.34
CA MET A 188 -50.51 2.88 12.08
C MET A 188 -49.98 2.58 13.50
N LEU A 189 -48.78 3.04 13.87
CA LEU A 189 -48.23 3.00 15.22
C LEU A 189 -48.81 4.12 16.07
#